data_b535207487255c8d37d0c4128f9e2c77
#
_entry.id   b535207487255c8d37d0c4128f9e2c77
#
_cell.length_a   1.000
_cell.length_b   1.000
_cell.length_c   1.000
_cell.angle_alpha   90.00
_cell.angle_beta   90.00
_cell.angle_gamma   90.00
#
_symmetry.space_group_name_H-M   'P 1'
#
loop_
_entity.id
_entity.type
_entity.pdbx_description
1 polymer ?
#
loop_
_entity_poly.entity_id
_entity_poly.type
_entity_poly.pdbx_seq_one_letter_code
_entity_poly.pdbx_strand_id
1 'polypeptide(L)'
;MPPRIDSVIFARQGESLGGRLALSGMPRLLAAGVAPEGEIEWQVRGFSGLDDLQRRREFLQVQTRFAPWMTCSKCLEPVQVHGLASNTRFRLAATEKQAEQEDRESETDEVIAADPGLDLAALVEDEAILALPMAPTHPDCVWDATVSAGSGDV
;
A
#
# COMPACT_ATOMS: atom_id res chain seq x y z
N MET A 1 -4.96 -17.30 4.26
CA MET A 1 -4.47 -16.89 2.94
C MET A 1 -5.56 -16.12 2.21
N PRO A 2 -5.29 -14.90 1.77
CA PRO A 2 -6.31 -14.14 1.06
C PRO A 2 -6.61 -14.82 -0.28
N PRO A 3 -7.85 -14.73 -0.73
CA PRO A 3 -8.23 -15.35 -1.99
C PRO A 3 -7.68 -14.59 -3.18
N ARG A 4 -7.55 -15.29 -4.28
CA ARG A 4 -7.38 -14.62 -5.57
C ARG A 4 -8.76 -14.31 -6.10
N ILE A 5 -8.91 -13.21 -6.80
CA ILE A 5 -10.20 -12.79 -7.35
C ILE A 5 -10.07 -12.53 -8.84
N ASP A 6 -11.19 -12.71 -9.55
CA ASP A 6 -11.30 -12.16 -10.90
C ASP A 6 -11.67 -10.68 -10.74
N SER A 7 -10.72 -9.81 -11.07
CA SER A 7 -10.86 -8.38 -10.76
C SER A 7 -12.08 -7.75 -11.44
N VAL A 8 -12.37 -8.11 -12.68
CA VAL A 8 -13.49 -7.53 -13.42
C VAL A 8 -14.82 -8.02 -12.86
N ILE A 9 -14.94 -9.33 -12.60
CA ILE A 9 -16.17 -9.89 -12.04
C ILE A 9 -16.42 -9.33 -10.64
N PHE A 10 -15.38 -9.27 -9.82
CA PHE A 10 -15.47 -8.73 -8.48
C PHE A 10 -16.00 -7.29 -8.52
N ALA A 11 -15.44 -6.47 -9.42
CA ALA A 11 -15.86 -5.07 -9.55
C ALA A 11 -17.29 -4.95 -10.07
N ARG A 12 -17.64 -5.73 -11.09
CA ARG A 12 -18.98 -5.66 -11.69
C ARG A 12 -20.07 -6.09 -10.73
N GLN A 13 -19.76 -7.04 -9.84
CA GLN A 13 -20.72 -7.53 -8.86
C GLN A 13 -20.75 -6.67 -7.59
N GLY A 14 -19.88 -5.66 -7.49
CA GLY A 14 -19.83 -4.79 -6.32
C GLY A 14 -19.45 -5.52 -5.06
N GLU A 15 -18.57 -6.50 -5.15
CA GLU A 15 -18.17 -7.31 -4.01
C GLU A 15 -17.20 -6.58 -3.11
N SER A 16 -17.13 -7.03 -1.86
CA SER A 16 -16.18 -6.51 -0.87
C SER A 16 -15.56 -7.66 -0.12
N LEU A 17 -14.27 -7.54 0.17
CA LEU A 17 -13.53 -8.47 1.02
C LEU A 17 -12.67 -7.67 1.96
N GLY A 18 -12.39 -8.25 3.12
CA GLY A 18 -11.50 -7.64 4.08
C GLY A 18 -10.97 -8.66 5.05
N GLY A 19 -9.95 -8.27 5.80
CA GLY A 19 -9.36 -9.16 6.77
C GLY A 19 -8.06 -8.61 7.31
N ARG A 20 -7.26 -9.51 7.84
CA ARG A 20 -5.94 -9.19 8.39
C ARG A 20 -4.92 -10.18 7.84
N LEU A 21 -3.72 -9.67 7.59
CA LEU A 21 -2.61 -10.46 7.12
C LEU A 21 -1.43 -10.26 8.06
N ALA A 22 -0.76 -11.36 8.42
CA ALA A 22 0.44 -11.29 9.24
C ALA A 22 1.57 -10.64 8.44
N LEU A 23 2.27 -9.69 9.05
CA LEU A 23 3.40 -9.03 8.40
C LEU A 23 4.52 -10.04 8.10
N SER A 24 4.64 -11.08 8.92
CA SER A 24 5.64 -12.13 8.70
C SER A 24 5.47 -12.87 7.38
N GLY A 25 4.29 -12.82 6.78
CA GLY A 25 4.02 -13.44 5.48
C GLY A 25 4.21 -12.51 4.29
N MET A 26 4.81 -11.33 4.50
CA MET A 26 4.98 -10.32 3.45
C MET A 26 6.47 -10.04 3.21
N PRO A 27 7.14 -10.87 2.38
CA PRO A 27 8.60 -10.80 2.27
C PRO A 27 9.14 -9.47 1.74
N ARG A 28 8.43 -8.81 0.83
CA ARG A 28 8.89 -7.51 0.32
C ARG A 28 8.76 -6.42 1.37
N LEU A 29 7.75 -6.50 2.21
CA LEU A 29 7.57 -5.56 3.31
C LEU A 29 8.67 -5.73 4.34
N LEU A 30 9.01 -6.99 4.67
CA LEU A 30 10.12 -7.28 5.57
C LEU A 30 11.44 -6.79 5.00
N ALA A 31 11.65 -6.95 3.69
CA ALA A 31 12.85 -6.46 3.03
C ALA A 31 12.94 -4.93 3.05
N ALA A 32 11.81 -4.26 3.20
CA ALA A 32 11.77 -2.79 3.30
C ALA A 32 12.01 -2.28 4.72
N GLY A 33 12.29 -3.16 5.67
CA GLY A 33 12.66 -2.76 7.03
C GLY A 33 11.59 -2.94 8.09
N VAL A 34 10.48 -3.58 7.75
CA VAL A 34 9.40 -3.84 8.70
C VAL A 34 9.70 -5.12 9.46
N ALA A 35 9.53 -5.09 10.78
CA ALA A 35 9.70 -6.28 11.62
C ALA A 35 8.53 -7.24 11.39
N PRO A 36 8.73 -8.56 11.63
CA PRO A 36 7.70 -9.55 11.32
C PRO A 36 6.51 -9.56 12.27
N GLU A 37 6.57 -8.85 13.40
CA GLU A 37 5.48 -8.79 14.36
C GLU A 37 4.34 -7.92 13.86
N GLY A 38 3.12 -8.34 14.14
CA GLY A 38 1.94 -7.55 13.85
C GLY A 38 1.21 -7.99 12.59
N GLU A 39 0.13 -7.28 12.31
CA GLU A 39 -0.77 -7.57 11.22
C GLU A 39 -1.16 -6.29 10.51
N ILE A 40 -1.53 -6.42 9.23
CA ILE A 40 -2.11 -5.33 8.47
C ILE A 40 -3.58 -5.61 8.24
N GLU A 41 -4.42 -4.62 8.53
CA GLU A 41 -5.84 -4.66 8.17
C GLU A 41 -5.99 -4.20 6.73
N TRP A 42 -6.83 -4.89 5.98
CA TRP A 42 -7.05 -4.54 4.59
C TRP A 42 -8.51 -4.69 4.22
N GLN A 43 -8.94 -3.93 3.23
CA GLN A 43 -10.28 -4.02 2.67
C GLN A 43 -10.20 -3.69 1.19
N VAL A 44 -10.91 -4.48 0.37
CA VAL A 44 -11.01 -4.25 -1.07
C VAL A 44 -12.48 -4.21 -1.42
N ARG A 45 -12.89 -3.19 -2.14
CA ARG A 45 -14.27 -3.02 -2.61
C ARG A 45 -14.24 -2.80 -4.13
N GLY A 46 -15.02 -3.62 -4.84
CA GLY A 46 -15.17 -3.47 -6.28
C GLY A 46 -16.39 -2.62 -6.61
N PHE A 47 -16.31 -1.87 -7.69
CA PHE A 47 -17.46 -1.11 -8.18
C PHE A 47 -17.25 -0.72 -9.64
N SER A 48 -18.34 -0.34 -10.29
CA SER A 48 -18.31 0.23 -11.64
C SER A 48 -18.61 1.72 -11.55
N GLY A 49 -17.94 2.51 -12.37
CA GLY A 49 -18.12 3.94 -12.37
C GLY A 49 -17.64 4.55 -13.68
N LEU A 50 -17.50 5.88 -13.67
CA LEU A 50 -17.07 6.60 -14.86
C LEU A 50 -15.62 7.09 -14.68
N ASP A 51 -14.84 7.03 -15.76
CA ASP A 51 -13.50 7.59 -15.77
C ASP A 51 -13.55 9.09 -16.14
N ASP A 52 -12.39 9.70 -16.30
CA ASP A 52 -12.27 11.13 -16.62
C ASP A 52 -12.91 11.50 -17.96
N LEU A 53 -13.04 10.52 -18.84
CA LEU A 53 -13.65 10.70 -20.16
C LEU A 53 -15.11 10.27 -20.18
N GLN A 54 -15.72 10.08 -18.99
CA GLN A 54 -17.12 9.69 -18.83
C GLN A 54 -17.42 8.31 -19.43
N ARG A 55 -16.41 7.44 -19.51
CA ARG A 55 -16.58 6.06 -19.96
C ARG A 55 -16.76 5.16 -18.75
N ARG A 56 -17.61 4.14 -18.91
CA ARG A 56 -17.85 3.20 -17.83
C ARG A 56 -16.66 2.26 -17.68
N ARG A 57 -16.18 2.14 -16.46
CA ARG A 57 -15.01 1.33 -16.14
C ARG A 57 -15.25 0.58 -14.84
N GLU A 58 -14.44 -0.46 -14.64
CA GLU A 58 -14.41 -1.19 -13.37
C GLU A 58 -13.27 -0.68 -12.50
N PHE A 59 -13.53 -0.63 -11.18
CA PHE A 59 -12.59 -0.10 -10.20
C PHE A 59 -12.47 -1.01 -9.00
N LEU A 60 -11.32 -0.96 -8.34
CA LEU A 60 -11.11 -1.54 -7.01
C LEU A 60 -10.66 -0.43 -6.08
N GLN A 61 -11.32 -0.32 -4.93
CA GLN A 61 -10.89 0.58 -3.87
C GLN A 61 -10.18 -0.27 -2.82
N VAL A 62 -8.90 0.02 -2.58
CA VAL A 62 -8.08 -0.76 -1.66
C VAL A 62 -7.68 0.12 -0.49
N GLN A 63 -8.00 -0.33 0.72
CA GLN A 63 -7.65 0.37 1.95
C GLN A 63 -6.79 -0.53 2.80
N THR A 64 -5.74 0.03 3.39
CA THR A 64 -4.89 -0.69 4.34
C THR A 64 -4.63 0.18 5.55
N ARG A 65 -4.34 -0.48 6.69
CA ARG A 65 -4.00 0.19 7.92
C ARG A 65 -3.14 -0.72 8.78
N PHE A 66 -2.02 -0.20 9.27
CA PHE A 66 -1.16 -0.99 10.15
C PHE A 66 -0.24 -0.07 10.95
N ALA A 67 0.41 -0.65 11.96
CA ALA A 67 1.34 0.05 12.83
C ALA A 67 2.58 -0.82 13.04
N PRO A 68 3.46 -0.87 12.04
CA PRO A 68 4.60 -1.79 12.08
C PRO A 68 5.70 -1.32 13.02
N TRP A 69 6.52 -2.28 13.49
CA TRP A 69 7.77 -1.97 14.13
C TRP A 69 8.86 -1.83 13.08
N MET A 70 9.64 -0.77 13.18
CA MET A 70 10.77 -0.49 12.28
C MET A 70 11.95 -0.06 13.13
N THR A 71 13.05 0.32 12.48
CA THR A 71 14.24 0.80 13.19
C THR A 71 14.27 2.33 13.09
N CYS A 72 14.39 3.00 14.23
CA CYS A 72 14.50 4.45 14.26
C CYS A 72 15.77 4.88 13.54
N SER A 73 15.63 5.82 12.61
CA SER A 73 16.77 6.29 11.82
C SER A 73 17.77 7.13 12.63
N LYS A 74 17.35 7.59 13.82
CA LYS A 74 18.22 8.42 14.67
C LYS A 74 18.93 7.63 15.74
N CYS A 75 18.21 6.83 16.53
CA CYS A 75 18.81 6.10 17.63
C CYS A 75 19.05 4.63 17.34
N LEU A 76 18.56 4.13 16.21
CA LEU A 76 18.71 2.74 15.75
C LEU A 76 18.02 1.70 16.64
N GLU A 77 17.13 2.14 17.52
CA GLU A 77 16.32 1.25 18.35
C GLU A 77 14.97 1.00 17.70
N PRO A 78 14.26 -0.07 18.09
CA PRO A 78 12.94 -0.33 17.52
C PRO A 78 11.98 0.81 17.79
N VAL A 79 11.16 1.12 16.80
CA VAL A 79 10.10 2.14 16.92
C VAL A 79 8.84 1.61 16.26
N GLN A 80 7.70 1.76 16.93
CA GLN A 80 6.43 1.43 16.32
C GLN A 80 5.88 2.66 15.60
N VAL A 81 5.65 2.51 14.31
CA VAL A 81 5.15 3.61 13.48
C VAL A 81 3.63 3.48 13.41
N HIS A 82 2.94 4.42 14.06
CA HIS A 82 1.48 4.40 14.12
C HIS A 82 0.87 5.19 12.98
N GLY A 83 -0.38 4.83 12.65
CA GLY A 83 -1.18 5.60 11.72
C GLY A 83 -0.84 5.43 10.26
N LEU A 84 -0.14 4.37 9.89
CA LEU A 84 0.11 4.12 8.48
C LEU A 84 -1.15 3.57 7.84
N ALA A 85 -1.60 4.26 6.80
CA ALA A 85 -2.83 3.93 6.12
C ALA A 85 -2.71 4.26 4.64
N SER A 86 -3.43 3.53 3.81
CA SER A 86 -3.55 3.85 2.39
C SER A 86 -4.99 3.68 1.98
N ASN A 87 -5.37 4.40 0.93
CA ASN A 87 -6.70 4.32 0.35
C ASN A 87 -6.55 4.68 -1.12
N THR A 88 -6.47 3.67 -1.96
CA THR A 88 -6.14 3.85 -3.36
C THR A 88 -7.25 3.30 -4.24
N ARG A 89 -7.61 4.07 -5.26
CA ARG A 89 -8.56 3.63 -6.26
C ARG A 89 -7.81 3.15 -7.49
N PHE A 90 -8.04 1.89 -7.86
CA PHE A 90 -7.44 1.28 -9.04
C PHE A 90 -8.47 1.18 -10.14
N ARG A 91 -8.12 1.67 -11.33
CA ARG A 91 -8.92 1.50 -12.52
C ARG A 91 -8.40 0.28 -13.28
N LEU A 92 -9.30 -0.59 -13.74
CA LEU A 92 -8.91 -1.81 -14.43
C LEU A 92 -8.83 -1.56 -15.94
N ALA A 93 -7.69 -1.89 -16.53
CA ALA A 93 -7.50 -1.85 -17.97
C ALA A 93 -7.51 -3.28 -18.54
N ALA A 94 -7.77 -3.43 -19.82
CA ALA A 94 -7.90 -4.75 -20.42
C ALA A 94 -6.57 -5.50 -20.51
N THR A 95 -5.46 -4.78 -20.69
CA THR A 95 -4.13 -5.38 -20.86
C THR A 95 -3.09 -4.60 -20.08
N GLU A 96 -1.92 -5.25 -19.85
CA GLU A 96 -0.79 -4.58 -19.19
C GLU A 96 -0.33 -3.36 -19.95
N LYS A 97 -0.26 -3.45 -21.27
CA LYS A 97 0.19 -2.33 -22.09
C LYS A 97 -0.75 -1.14 -21.98
N GLN A 98 -2.05 -1.41 -22.02
CA GLN A 98 -3.06 -0.36 -21.85
C GLN A 98 -2.98 0.24 -20.44
N ALA A 99 -2.77 -0.61 -19.42
CA ALA A 99 -2.65 -0.14 -18.06
C ALA A 99 -1.47 0.81 -17.89
N GLU A 100 -0.30 0.47 -18.45
CA GLU A 100 0.87 1.33 -18.38
C GLU A 100 0.63 2.68 -19.04
N GLN A 101 -0.01 2.65 -20.22
CA GLN A 101 -0.30 3.89 -20.94
C GLN A 101 -1.29 4.77 -20.17
N GLU A 102 -2.37 4.18 -19.68
CA GLU A 102 -3.39 4.94 -18.95
C GLU A 102 -2.86 5.44 -17.60
N ASP A 103 -2.01 4.66 -16.94
CA ASP A 103 -1.44 5.06 -15.65
C ASP A 103 -0.58 6.33 -15.80
N ARG A 104 0.17 6.44 -16.89
CA ARG A 104 0.96 7.63 -17.16
C ARG A 104 0.09 8.87 -17.42
N GLU A 105 -1.13 8.67 -17.92
CA GLU A 105 -2.04 9.75 -18.29
C GLU A 105 -3.02 10.13 -17.18
N SER A 106 -3.20 9.24 -16.20
CA SER A 106 -4.19 9.46 -15.14
C SER A 106 -3.58 10.26 -14.00
N GLU A 107 -4.32 11.26 -13.52
CA GLU A 107 -3.91 12.04 -12.36
C GLU A 107 -4.64 11.65 -11.08
N THR A 108 -5.72 10.87 -11.20
CA THR A 108 -6.57 10.56 -10.04
C THR A 108 -6.59 9.08 -9.67
N ASP A 109 -6.30 8.20 -10.63
CA ASP A 109 -6.39 6.77 -10.42
C ASP A 109 -5.05 6.10 -10.72
N GLU A 110 -4.76 5.03 -9.96
CA GLU A 110 -3.77 4.06 -10.38
C GLU A 110 -4.44 3.14 -11.37
N VAL A 111 -3.71 2.68 -12.39
CA VAL A 111 -4.30 1.80 -13.40
C VAL A 111 -3.55 0.48 -13.42
N ILE A 112 -4.27 -0.62 -13.28
CA ILE A 112 -3.71 -1.96 -13.33
C ILE A 112 -4.46 -2.80 -14.35
N ALA A 113 -3.81 -3.85 -14.84
CA ALA A 113 -4.45 -4.73 -15.79
C ALA A 113 -5.48 -5.62 -15.10
N ALA A 114 -6.58 -5.87 -15.76
CA ALA A 114 -7.58 -6.83 -15.32
C ALA A 114 -6.92 -8.22 -15.24
N ASP A 115 -7.25 -8.97 -14.20
CA ASP A 115 -6.62 -10.25 -13.93
C ASP A 115 -7.67 -11.23 -13.40
N PRO A 116 -7.88 -12.39 -14.05
CA PRO A 116 -8.85 -13.36 -13.55
C PRO A 116 -8.43 -14.03 -12.25
N GLY A 117 -7.15 -13.90 -11.86
CA GLY A 117 -6.63 -14.46 -10.62
C GLY A 117 -5.77 -13.45 -9.87
N LEU A 118 -6.31 -12.25 -9.66
CA LEU A 118 -5.56 -11.18 -8.96
C LEU A 118 -5.23 -11.59 -7.54
N ASP A 119 -3.94 -11.47 -7.20
CA ASP A 119 -3.43 -11.80 -5.88
C ASP A 119 -3.62 -10.62 -4.95
N LEU A 120 -4.62 -10.70 -4.07
CA LEU A 120 -4.93 -9.60 -3.16
C LEU A 120 -3.82 -9.38 -2.13
N ALA A 121 -3.13 -10.43 -1.70
CA ALA A 121 -2.03 -10.27 -0.75
C ALA A 121 -0.91 -9.45 -1.35
N ALA A 122 -0.58 -9.70 -2.63
CA ALA A 122 0.45 -8.94 -3.32
C ALA A 122 0.04 -7.47 -3.47
N LEU A 123 -1.22 -7.20 -3.77
CA LEU A 123 -1.72 -5.84 -3.91
C LEU A 123 -1.69 -5.10 -2.57
N VAL A 124 -2.09 -5.76 -1.49
CA VAL A 124 -2.03 -5.18 -0.15
C VAL A 124 -0.59 -4.88 0.25
N GLU A 125 0.32 -5.80 -0.07
CA GLU A 125 1.74 -5.59 0.22
C GLU A 125 2.31 -4.39 -0.52
N ASP A 126 1.95 -4.23 -1.80
CA ASP A 126 2.37 -3.06 -2.58
C ASP A 126 1.91 -1.76 -1.93
N GLU A 127 0.64 -1.72 -1.49
CA GLU A 127 0.09 -0.52 -0.86
C GLU A 127 0.76 -0.25 0.49
N ALA A 128 1.07 -1.29 1.24
CA ALA A 128 1.74 -1.15 2.52
C ALA A 128 3.15 -0.56 2.35
N ILE A 129 3.88 -1.04 1.34
CA ILE A 129 5.23 -0.53 1.06
C ILE A 129 5.19 0.96 0.73
N LEU A 130 4.22 1.37 -0.08
CA LEU A 130 4.08 2.78 -0.46
C LEU A 130 3.70 3.67 0.72
N ALA A 131 3.11 3.12 1.77
CA ALA A 131 2.73 3.88 2.95
C ALA A 131 3.88 4.05 3.94
N LEU A 132 4.98 3.33 3.78
CA LEU A 132 6.09 3.38 4.75
C LEU A 132 6.79 4.73 4.73
N PRO A 133 7.19 5.25 5.91
CA PRO A 133 7.99 6.46 5.95
C PRO A 133 9.40 6.18 5.46
N MET A 134 10.04 7.20 4.88
CA MET A 134 11.42 7.07 4.42
C MET A 134 12.41 6.99 5.58
N ALA A 135 12.10 7.66 6.70
CA ALA A 135 12.98 7.72 7.85
C ALA A 135 12.14 7.65 9.13
N PRO A 136 11.78 6.44 9.57
CA PRO A 136 11.00 6.32 10.81
C PRO A 136 11.80 6.79 12.01
N THR A 137 11.14 7.50 12.93
CA THR A 137 11.78 7.99 14.15
C THR A 137 10.79 7.93 15.30
N HIS A 138 11.31 7.85 16.53
CA HIS A 138 10.48 8.04 17.71
C HIS A 138 9.97 9.48 17.74
N PRO A 139 8.76 9.74 18.25
CA PRO A 139 8.25 11.12 18.31
C PRO A 139 9.14 12.07 19.12
N ASP A 140 9.82 11.54 20.15
CA ASP A 140 10.69 12.32 21.00
C ASP A 140 12.17 12.21 20.62
N CYS A 141 12.48 11.55 19.52
CA CYS A 141 13.86 11.36 19.04
C CYS A 141 14.17 12.44 18.01
N VAL A 142 14.56 13.60 18.52
CA VAL A 142 14.73 14.79 17.69
C VAL A 142 16.20 14.93 17.31
N TRP A 143 16.48 15.36 16.07
CA TRP A 143 17.84 15.72 15.69
C TRP A 143 18.33 16.88 16.55
N ASP A 144 19.41 16.65 17.25
CA ASP A 144 20.04 17.69 18.04
C ASP A 144 21.13 18.32 17.18
N ALA A 145 20.89 19.53 16.70
CA ALA A 145 21.81 20.22 15.82
C ALA A 145 23.16 20.49 16.50
N THR A 146 23.15 20.59 17.81
CA THR A 146 24.41 20.83 18.54
C THR A 146 25.28 19.58 18.57
N VAL A 147 24.68 18.40 18.50
CA VAL A 147 25.42 17.15 18.46
C VAL A 147 25.86 16.83 17.04
N SER A 148 25.04 17.13 16.08
CA SER A 148 25.32 16.80 14.69
C SER A 148 26.42 17.67 14.09
N ALA A 149 26.68 18.77 14.73
CA ALA A 149 27.78 19.62 14.26
C ALA A 149 29.10 18.99 14.59
N GLY A 150 29.05 18.72 14.94
CA GLY A 150 29.34 18.19 15.16
C GLY A 150 29.64 17.66 15.01
N SER A 151 29.54 18.19 15.25
CA SER A 151 29.10 17.59 15.13
C SER A 151 28.84 17.26 14.60
N GLY A 152 29.26 17.65 14.58
CA GLY A 152 28.47 17.38 14.18
C GLY A 152 28.27 17.23 13.65
N ASP A 153 28.52 17.68 13.78
CA ASP A 153 27.94 17.55 13.40
C ASP A 153 27.95 17.25 12.98
N VAL A 154 28.59 17.60 13.17
CA VAL A 154 28.21 17.37 12.94
C VAL A 154 28.21 17.25 12.74
#